data_e19060a97fd6efe785edc1bd37375c91
#
_entry.id   e19060a97fd6efe785edc1bd37375c91
#
_cell.length_a   1.000
_cell.length_b   1.000
_cell.length_c   1.000
_cell.angle_alpha   90.00
_cell.angle_beta   90.00
_cell.angle_gamma   90.00
#
_symmetry.space_group_name_H-M   'P 1'
#
loop_
_entity.id
_entity.type
_entity.pdbx_description
1 polymer ?
#
loop_
_entity_poly.entity_id
_entity_poly.type
_entity_poly.pdbx_seq_one_letter_code
_entity_poly.pdbx_strand_id
1 'polypeptide(L)'
;MKLKNIIPFIYLFIGTLVLPQLSLAEEKIEVIPIIQSSKGLSGKKFNYLDGKPELRLLKVKIPVGLKTPIHTHPSPMLIHVTRGRLKHVTGDEINFFKAGDAFI
;
A
#
# COMPACT_ATOMS: atom_id res chain seq x y z
N MET A 1 -77.22 32.36 -15.42
CA MET A 1 -76.07 31.60 -15.86
C MET A 1 -74.89 31.98 -14.98
N LYS A 2 -74.56 31.13 -14.01
CA LYS A 2 -73.44 31.40 -13.09
C LYS A 2 -72.18 30.83 -13.69
N LEU A 3 -71.25 31.68 -14.04
CA LEU A 3 -69.85 31.27 -14.39
C LEU A 3 -69.16 30.78 -13.12
N LYS A 4 -68.95 29.50 -13.05
CA LYS A 4 -68.04 28.92 -12.02
C LYS A 4 -66.64 29.27 -12.46
N ASN A 5 -66.02 30.16 -11.72
CA ASN A 5 -64.56 30.36 -11.82
C ASN A 5 -63.87 29.11 -11.34
N ILE A 6 -63.38 28.33 -12.27
CA ILE A 6 -62.45 27.26 -11.98
C ILE A 6 -61.08 27.91 -11.85
N ILE A 7 -60.60 28.07 -10.62
CA ILE A 7 -59.23 28.48 -10.36
C ILE A 7 -58.36 27.25 -10.61
N PRO A 8 -57.45 27.25 -11.60
CA PRO A 8 -56.54 26.15 -11.74
C PRO A 8 -55.56 26.19 -10.55
N PHE A 9 -55.61 25.14 -9.73
CA PHE A 9 -54.57 24.92 -8.75
C PHE A 9 -53.29 24.59 -9.49
N ILE A 10 -52.40 25.59 -9.63
CA ILE A 10 -51.06 25.34 -10.07
C ILE A 10 -50.32 24.77 -8.88
N TYR A 11 -50.17 23.46 -8.84
CA TYR A 11 -49.24 22.81 -7.93
C TYR A 11 -47.82 23.12 -8.39
N LEU A 12 -47.20 24.10 -7.74
CA LEU A 12 -45.80 24.34 -7.90
C LEU A 12 -45.05 23.20 -7.22
N PHE A 13 -44.66 22.19 -7.98
CA PHE A 13 -43.74 21.16 -7.49
C PHE A 13 -42.39 21.82 -7.32
N ILE A 14 -42.10 22.32 -6.11
CA ILE A 14 -40.73 22.65 -5.72
C ILE A 14 -40.02 21.32 -5.47
N GLY A 15 -39.46 20.75 -6.55
CA GLY A 15 -38.53 19.66 -6.40
C GLY A 15 -37.34 20.16 -5.61
N THR A 16 -37.21 19.74 -4.37
CA THR A 16 -35.97 19.94 -3.64
C THR A 16 -34.92 19.13 -4.37
N LEU A 17 -34.07 19.80 -5.13
CA LEU A 17 -32.91 19.24 -5.75
C LEU A 17 -31.95 18.89 -4.61
N VAL A 18 -31.96 17.63 -4.15
CA VAL A 18 -30.95 17.13 -3.23
C VAL A 18 -29.68 16.95 -4.04
N LEU A 19 -28.85 17.99 -4.05
CA LEU A 19 -27.50 17.87 -4.56
C LEU A 19 -26.75 16.91 -3.63
N PRO A 20 -26.09 15.87 -4.18
CA PRO A 20 -25.20 15.06 -3.37
C PRO A 20 -24.15 16.01 -2.78
N GLN A 21 -24.13 16.11 -1.47
CA GLN A 21 -23.04 16.80 -0.78
C GLN A 21 -21.78 16.00 -1.08
N LEU A 22 -20.91 16.58 -1.93
CA LEU A 22 -19.54 16.15 -2.03
C LEU A 22 -18.91 16.43 -0.67
N SER A 23 -18.88 15.40 0.17
CA SER A 23 -18.08 15.40 1.37
C SER A 23 -16.63 15.47 0.91
N LEU A 24 -16.04 16.65 0.94
CA LEU A 24 -14.60 16.80 0.86
C LEU A 24 -14.04 16.13 2.12
N ALA A 25 -13.57 14.88 1.98
CA ALA A 25 -12.79 14.25 3.03
C ALA A 25 -11.58 15.16 3.28
N GLU A 26 -11.40 15.62 4.52
CA GLU A 26 -10.19 16.31 4.90
C GLU A 26 -9.00 15.42 4.59
N GLU A 27 -8.05 15.93 3.81
CA GLU A 27 -6.79 15.26 3.57
C GLU A 27 -6.06 15.12 4.89
N LYS A 28 -5.79 13.88 5.29
CA LYS A 28 -5.05 13.55 6.51
C LYS A 28 -3.72 12.95 6.14
N ILE A 29 -2.71 13.22 6.95
CA ILE A 29 -1.46 12.48 6.86
C ILE A 29 -1.71 11.05 7.31
N GLU A 30 -1.53 10.11 6.42
CA GLU A 30 -1.63 8.69 6.71
C GLU A 30 -0.24 8.09 6.89
N VAL A 31 -0.08 7.29 7.94
CA VAL A 31 1.14 6.52 8.18
C VAL A 31 0.78 5.06 8.18
N ILE A 32 1.19 4.38 7.13
CA ILE A 32 0.90 2.97 6.93
C ILE A 32 2.20 2.19 7.09
N PRO A 33 2.38 1.45 8.19
CA PRO A 33 3.56 0.60 8.33
C PRO A 33 3.48 -0.57 7.33
N ILE A 34 4.50 -0.71 6.51
CA ILE A 34 4.60 -1.82 5.55
C ILE A 34 5.23 -3.03 6.23
N ILE A 35 6.21 -2.80 7.07
CA ILE A 35 6.86 -3.84 7.87
C ILE A 35 7.44 -3.24 9.16
N GLN A 36 7.34 -4.00 10.22
CA GLN A 36 8.02 -3.70 11.48
C GLN A 36 8.37 -5.03 12.14
N SER A 37 9.65 -5.31 12.32
CA SER A 37 10.09 -6.55 12.91
C SER A 37 11.47 -6.43 13.51
N SER A 38 11.73 -7.16 14.57
CA SER A 38 13.05 -7.38 15.15
C SER A 38 13.66 -8.72 14.74
N LYS A 39 12.97 -9.44 13.85
CA LYS A 39 13.39 -10.76 13.34
C LYS A 39 13.45 -10.72 11.83
N GLY A 40 14.44 -11.41 11.28
CA GLY A 40 14.52 -11.67 9.86
C GLY A 40 13.51 -12.73 9.40
N LEU A 41 13.51 -13.00 8.12
CA LEU A 41 12.61 -13.94 7.47
C LEU A 41 12.68 -15.36 8.04
N SER A 42 13.86 -15.77 8.52
CA SER A 42 14.06 -17.06 9.20
C SER A 42 13.49 -17.15 10.61
N GLY A 43 12.91 -16.07 11.13
CA GLY A 43 12.43 -15.99 12.51
C GLY A 43 13.52 -15.72 13.55
N LYS A 44 14.76 -15.58 13.15
CA LYS A 44 15.88 -15.26 14.06
C LYS A 44 15.92 -13.76 14.32
N LYS A 45 16.12 -13.40 15.59
CA LYS A 45 16.40 -12.02 15.98
C LYS A 45 17.71 -11.57 15.35
N PHE A 46 17.74 -10.35 14.88
CA PHE A 46 18.97 -9.72 14.43
C PHE A 46 19.42 -8.64 15.42
N ASN A 47 20.70 -8.34 15.40
CA ASN A 47 21.30 -7.23 16.13
C ASN A 47 21.95 -6.27 15.14
N TYR A 48 22.04 -5.00 15.53
CA TYR A 48 22.87 -4.07 14.79
C TYR A 48 24.34 -4.47 14.91
N LEU A 49 25.06 -4.33 13.81
CA LEU A 49 26.49 -4.55 13.81
C LEU A 49 27.20 -3.45 14.59
N ASP A 50 28.29 -3.84 15.26
CA ASP A 50 29.22 -2.87 15.84
C ASP A 50 30.04 -2.19 14.75
N GLY A 51 30.50 -1.00 15.04
CA GLY A 51 31.38 -0.24 14.16
C GLY A 51 30.75 1.02 13.60
N LYS A 52 31.31 1.51 12.52
CA LYS A 52 30.87 2.75 11.87
C LYS A 52 29.55 2.56 11.15
N PRO A 53 28.47 3.28 11.51
CA PRO A 53 27.18 3.08 10.88
C PRO A 53 27.17 3.59 9.43
N GLU A 54 26.54 2.82 8.55
CA GLU A 54 26.26 3.23 7.18
C GLU A 54 24.88 2.70 6.79
N LEU A 55 24.04 3.59 6.27
CA LEU A 55 22.75 3.23 5.69
C LEU A 55 22.82 3.36 4.18
N ARG A 56 22.32 2.33 3.49
CA ARG A 56 22.23 2.34 2.03
C ARG A 56 20.79 2.07 1.60
N LEU A 57 20.28 2.88 0.71
CA LEU A 57 19.04 2.63 -0.01
C LEU A 57 19.39 2.32 -1.47
N LEU A 58 19.10 1.10 -1.88
CA LEU A 58 19.42 0.62 -3.23
C LEU A 58 18.14 0.32 -3.99
N LYS A 59 18.12 0.67 -5.26
CA LYS A 59 17.13 0.16 -6.20
C LYS A 59 17.75 -0.99 -6.96
N VAL A 60 17.16 -2.17 -6.80
CA VAL A 60 17.60 -3.39 -7.48
C VAL A 60 16.57 -3.79 -8.51
N LYS A 61 17.00 -3.99 -9.75
CA LYS A 61 16.17 -4.47 -10.83
C LYS A 61 16.66 -5.84 -11.27
N ILE A 62 15.79 -6.84 -11.13
CA ILE A 62 16.07 -8.22 -11.55
C ILE A 62 15.18 -8.50 -12.75
N PRO A 63 15.71 -8.63 -13.97
CA PRO A 63 14.92 -9.03 -15.13
C PRO A 63 14.25 -10.37 -14.93
N VAL A 64 13.09 -10.56 -15.55
CA VAL A 64 12.33 -11.82 -15.48
C VAL A 64 13.20 -12.99 -15.92
N GLY A 65 13.19 -14.07 -15.10
CA GLY A 65 13.95 -15.29 -15.36
C GLY A 65 15.41 -15.25 -14.92
N LEU A 66 15.93 -14.12 -14.47
CA LEU A 66 17.28 -14.03 -13.93
C LEU A 66 17.30 -14.34 -12.44
N LYS A 67 18.41 -14.87 -11.98
CA LYS A 67 18.70 -15.19 -10.59
C LYS A 67 19.94 -14.43 -10.15
N THR A 68 19.93 -13.96 -8.91
CA THR A 68 21.18 -13.53 -8.27
C THR A 68 22.03 -14.74 -7.93
N PRO A 69 23.37 -14.61 -7.92
CA PRO A 69 24.23 -15.66 -7.36
C PRO A 69 23.87 -15.93 -5.91
N ILE A 70 24.13 -17.16 -5.45
CA ILE A 70 23.99 -17.50 -4.03
C ILE A 70 25.01 -16.67 -3.24
N HIS A 71 24.53 -15.91 -2.27
CA HIS A 71 25.34 -15.02 -1.47
C HIS A 71 24.72 -14.81 -0.09
N THR A 72 25.50 -14.24 0.81
CA THR A 72 25.05 -13.86 2.15
C THR A 72 25.23 -12.36 2.36
N HIS A 73 24.51 -11.83 3.33
CA HIS A 73 24.63 -10.44 3.73
C HIS A 73 25.19 -10.35 5.16
N PRO A 74 26.18 -9.49 5.41
CA PRO A 74 26.75 -9.34 6.74
C PRO A 74 25.86 -8.57 7.72
N SER A 75 24.82 -7.90 7.22
CA SER A 75 23.91 -7.08 8.01
C SER A 75 22.46 -7.32 7.60
N PRO A 76 21.49 -7.02 8.48
CA PRO A 76 20.09 -7.06 8.12
C PRO A 76 19.78 -6.18 6.91
N MET A 77 18.95 -6.67 6.03
CA MET A 77 18.46 -5.92 4.88
C MET A 77 16.94 -5.83 4.94
N LEU A 78 16.43 -4.63 4.78
CA LEU A 78 15.01 -4.39 4.58
C LEU A 78 14.72 -4.35 3.09
N ILE A 79 13.86 -5.23 2.62
CA ILE A 79 13.49 -5.35 1.21
C ILE A 79 12.02 -5.03 1.05
N HIS A 80 11.73 -4.12 0.14
CA HIS A 80 10.38 -3.80 -0.28
C HIS A 80 10.23 -4.06 -1.77
N VAL A 81 9.36 -4.98 -2.14
CA VAL A 81 9.08 -5.29 -3.55
C VAL A 81 8.12 -4.23 -4.08
N THR A 82 8.58 -3.43 -5.03
CA THR A 82 7.79 -2.33 -5.60
C THR A 82 7.12 -2.72 -6.91
N ARG A 83 7.62 -3.74 -7.61
CA ARG A 83 7.11 -4.20 -8.89
C ARG A 83 7.43 -5.66 -9.14
N GLY A 84 6.49 -6.37 -9.73
CA GLY A 84 6.65 -7.76 -10.14
C GLY A 84 6.53 -8.76 -8.99
N ARG A 85 7.14 -9.92 -9.18
CA ARG A 85 7.16 -11.02 -8.22
C ARG A 85 8.59 -11.49 -8.00
N LEU A 86 8.90 -11.79 -6.76
CA LEU A 86 10.21 -12.26 -6.35
C LEU A 86 10.08 -13.63 -5.71
N LYS A 87 10.89 -14.57 -6.14
CA LYS A 87 11.12 -15.85 -5.46
C LYS A 87 12.41 -15.73 -4.65
N HIS A 88 12.30 -15.92 -3.36
CA HIS A 88 13.44 -15.90 -2.43
C HIS A 88 13.70 -17.31 -1.91
N VAL A 89 14.92 -17.76 -2.05
CA VAL A 89 15.34 -19.10 -1.63
C VAL A 89 16.44 -18.97 -0.59
N THR A 90 16.23 -19.53 0.59
CA THR A 90 17.21 -19.60 1.68
C THR A 90 17.24 -21.00 2.22
N GLY A 91 18.33 -21.75 1.99
CA GLY A 91 18.39 -23.16 2.35
C GLY A 91 17.24 -23.94 1.71
N ASP A 92 16.41 -24.60 2.53
CA ASP A 92 15.24 -25.36 2.09
C ASP A 92 13.97 -24.51 2.05
N GLU A 93 14.03 -23.25 2.46
CA GLU A 93 12.89 -22.35 2.49
C GLU A 93 12.74 -21.60 1.17
N ILE A 94 11.52 -21.60 0.64
CA ILE A 94 11.14 -20.86 -0.56
C ILE A 94 10.01 -19.92 -0.18
N ASN A 95 10.20 -18.65 -0.43
CA ASN A 95 9.19 -17.62 -0.23
C ASN A 95 8.91 -16.87 -1.54
N PHE A 96 7.66 -16.48 -1.73
CA PHE A 96 7.24 -15.69 -2.87
C PHE A 96 6.72 -14.34 -2.38
N PHE A 97 7.19 -13.29 -3.01
CA PHE A 97 6.78 -11.93 -2.72
C PHE A 97 6.25 -11.26 -3.99
N LYS A 98 5.28 -10.39 -3.81
CA LYS A 98 4.69 -9.56 -4.88
C LYS A 98 4.88 -8.09 -4.56
N ALA A 99 4.54 -7.23 -5.51
CA ALA A 99 4.54 -5.78 -5.31
C ALA A 99 3.73 -5.39 -4.07
N GLY A 100 4.32 -4.58 -3.21
CA GLY A 100 3.77 -4.15 -1.93
C GLY A 100 4.27 -4.97 -0.72
N ASP A 101 4.78 -6.16 -0.94
CA ASP A 101 5.35 -7.00 0.13
C ASP A 101 6.71 -6.48 0.58
N ALA A 102 7.03 -6.71 1.86
CA ALA A 102 8.32 -6.39 2.43
C ALA A 102 8.79 -7.50 3.37
N PHE A 103 10.11 -7.65 3.48
CA PHE A 103 10.74 -8.61 4.39
C PHE A 103 12.14 -8.15 4.83
N ILE A 104 12.64 -8.77 5.87
CA ILE A 104 13.98 -8.54 6.44
C ILE A 104 14.81 -9.81 6.35
#